data_6cb2c95de632944c5bbc842e08ec7cfe
#
_entry.id   6cb2c95de632944c5bbc842e08ec7cfe
#
_cell.length_a   1.000
_cell.length_b   1.000
_cell.length_c   1.000
_cell.angle_alpha   90.00
_cell.angle_beta   90.00
_cell.angle_gamma   90.00
#
_symmetry.space_group_name_H-M   'P 1'
#
loop_
_entity.id
_entity.type
_entity.pdbx_description
1 polymer ?
#
loop_
_entity_poly.entity_id
_entity_poly.type
_entity_poly.pdbx_seq_one_letter_code
_entity_poly.pdbx_strand_id
1 'polypeptide(L)'
;YLSLGNALIGQMTDDFATLQTLFTEDEIYQLALDRSATTTTYRLGLSRPLTPKLQLGFNATRSRIEETPASGSVPENPESTYAYYSLDLVASSLFTERDVTIFGLRYAESGTSNIYTINIDSRFSIGRSWRISPRLRVDYREITTDASEQWTYTPGLRLEYRWGRKVRLELMAGQQYSARESTTLDQDRESYYVSAGYQLFF
;
A
#
# COMPACT_ATOMS: atom_id res chain seq x y z
N TYR A 1 11.82 12.48 13.04
CA TYR A 1 12.79 12.38 14.14
C TYR A 1 12.21 12.78 15.50
N LEU A 2 11.06 13.42 15.60
CA LEU A 2 10.45 13.92 16.84
C LEU A 2 9.08 13.30 17.16
N SER A 3 8.61 12.34 16.36
CA SER A 3 7.25 11.81 16.51
C SER A 3 7.06 10.87 17.72
N LEU A 4 8.09 10.15 18.12
CA LEU A 4 8.05 9.26 19.30
C LEU A 4 8.19 10.05 20.60
N GLY A 5 9.02 11.10 20.62
CA GLY A 5 9.08 12.04 21.72
C GLY A 5 7.72 12.70 21.97
N ASN A 6 6.99 13.05 20.90
CA ASN A 6 5.65 13.64 21.01
C ASN A 6 4.57 12.68 21.53
N ALA A 7 4.66 11.38 21.25
CA ALA A 7 3.71 10.40 21.78
C ALA A 7 3.92 10.15 23.28
N LEU A 8 5.18 10.12 23.73
CA LEU A 8 5.52 10.05 25.16
C LEU A 8 5.19 11.38 25.88
N ILE A 9 5.50 12.51 25.26
CA ILE A 9 5.18 13.84 25.76
C ILE A 9 3.65 14.06 25.75
N GLY A 10 2.91 13.58 24.76
CA GLY A 10 1.46 13.72 24.69
C GLY A 10 0.69 12.99 25.80
N GLN A 11 1.20 11.86 26.32
CA GLN A 11 0.63 11.19 27.49
C GLN A 11 1.14 11.75 28.84
N MET A 12 2.19 12.53 28.80
CA MET A 12 2.89 13.06 29.98
C MET A 12 2.81 14.62 30.08
N THR A 13 2.04 15.27 29.22
CA THR A 13 1.99 16.76 29.16
C THR A 13 1.37 17.40 30.40
N ASP A 14 0.62 16.67 31.20
CA ASP A 14 0.15 17.20 32.48
C ASP A 14 1.24 17.18 33.58
N ASP A 15 2.40 16.51 33.32
CA ASP A 15 3.44 16.31 34.33
C ASP A 15 4.89 16.49 33.82
N PHE A 16 5.12 17.26 32.74
CA PHE A 16 6.50 17.50 32.28
C PHE A 16 7.38 18.14 33.38
N ALA A 17 6.81 19.00 34.21
CA ALA A 17 7.47 19.57 35.37
C ALA A 17 7.83 18.49 36.43
N THR A 18 6.99 17.47 36.59
CA THR A 18 7.24 16.34 37.51
C THR A 18 8.32 15.42 36.97
N LEU A 19 8.39 15.22 35.65
CA LEU A 19 9.47 14.45 35.01
C LEU A 19 10.83 15.09 35.15
N GLN A 20 10.94 16.41 34.99
CA GLN A 20 12.18 17.14 35.21
C GLN A 20 12.67 17.11 36.66
N THR A 21 11.77 16.83 37.60
CA THR A 21 12.15 16.63 39.02
C THR A 21 12.61 15.21 39.32
N LEU A 22 12.21 14.21 38.52
CA LEU A 22 12.52 12.80 38.72
C LEU A 22 13.70 12.31 37.87
N PHE A 23 13.95 12.93 36.73
CA PHE A 23 15.00 12.54 35.78
C PHE A 23 15.78 13.76 35.31
N THR A 24 17.08 13.59 35.10
CA THR A 24 17.93 14.59 34.46
C THR A 24 17.61 14.66 32.96
N GLU A 25 17.97 15.78 32.31
CA GLU A 25 17.80 15.92 30.85
C GLU A 25 18.51 14.81 30.06
N ASP A 26 19.69 14.37 30.53
CA ASP A 26 20.45 13.28 29.90
C ASP A 26 19.73 11.94 30.04
N GLU A 27 19.11 11.65 31.17
CA GLU A 27 18.30 10.43 31.38
C GLU A 27 17.05 10.44 30.52
N ILE A 28 16.38 11.58 30.38
CA ILE A 28 15.21 11.73 29.50
C ILE A 28 15.64 11.52 28.02
N TYR A 29 16.81 12.06 27.64
CA TYR A 29 17.35 11.90 26.30
C TYR A 29 17.74 10.44 26.03
N GLN A 30 18.39 9.76 26.96
CA GLN A 30 18.73 8.33 26.83
C GLN A 30 17.46 7.45 26.76
N LEU A 31 16.47 7.71 27.59
CA LEU A 31 15.16 7.03 27.51
C LEU A 31 14.46 7.23 26.17
N ALA A 32 14.59 8.42 25.57
CA ALA A 32 14.05 8.70 24.25
C ALA A 32 14.82 7.98 23.14
N LEU A 33 16.15 7.86 23.27
CA LEU A 33 17.00 7.10 22.34
C LEU A 33 16.74 5.60 22.43
N ASP A 34 16.66 5.05 23.63
CA ASP A 34 16.39 3.62 23.87
C ASP A 34 15.02 3.19 23.34
N ARG A 35 14.09 4.13 23.17
CA ARG A 35 12.76 3.93 22.60
C ARG A 35 12.63 4.29 21.12
N SER A 36 13.69 4.80 20.52
CA SER A 36 13.72 5.10 19.09
C SER A 36 14.04 3.84 18.31
N ALA A 37 13.03 3.22 17.68
CA ALA A 37 13.26 2.09 16.80
C ALA A 37 14.11 2.51 15.59
N THR A 38 15.24 1.86 15.39
CA THR A 38 16.01 2.01 14.16
C THR A 38 15.36 1.24 13.04
N THR A 39 15.12 1.89 11.91
CA THR A 39 14.61 1.22 10.71
C THR A 39 15.68 1.19 9.64
N THR A 40 16.11 -0.01 9.27
CA THR A 40 17.03 -0.23 8.15
C THR A 40 16.25 -0.70 6.93
N THR A 41 16.36 0.02 5.81
CA THR A 41 15.65 -0.32 4.58
C THR A 41 16.61 -0.49 3.40
N TYR A 42 16.49 -1.65 2.75
CA TYR A 42 17.18 -1.96 1.50
C TYR A 42 16.18 -1.90 0.34
N ARG A 43 16.56 -1.24 -0.76
CA ARG A 43 15.72 -1.13 -1.95
C ARG A 43 16.53 -1.47 -3.19
N LEU A 44 15.95 -2.28 -4.07
CA LEU A 44 16.48 -2.62 -5.38
C LEU A 44 15.39 -2.41 -6.42
N GLY A 45 15.68 -1.65 -7.47
CA GLY A 45 14.79 -1.46 -8.61
C GLY A 45 15.52 -1.74 -9.91
N LEU A 46 14.93 -2.56 -10.76
CA LEU A 46 15.43 -2.89 -12.08
C LEU A 46 14.33 -2.66 -13.11
N SER A 47 14.66 -2.04 -14.23
CA SER A 47 13.73 -1.86 -15.34
C SER A 47 14.46 -2.08 -16.64
N ARG A 48 13.85 -2.90 -17.54
CA ARG A 48 14.44 -3.26 -18.82
C ARG A 48 13.36 -3.32 -19.91
N PRO A 49 13.56 -2.64 -21.05
CA PRO A 49 12.77 -2.89 -22.23
C PRO A 49 13.12 -4.27 -22.79
N LEU A 50 12.13 -5.14 -22.95
CA LEU A 50 12.28 -6.45 -23.60
C LEU A 50 12.13 -6.33 -25.11
N THR A 51 11.19 -5.48 -25.53
CA THR A 51 10.94 -5.10 -26.93
C THR A 51 10.52 -3.62 -26.97
N PRO A 52 10.39 -2.99 -28.13
CA PRO A 52 9.86 -1.62 -28.25
C PRO A 52 8.46 -1.43 -27.64
N LYS A 53 7.72 -2.53 -27.45
CA LYS A 53 6.36 -2.53 -26.89
C LYS A 53 6.23 -3.13 -25.50
N LEU A 54 7.28 -3.78 -24.99
CA LEU A 54 7.26 -4.49 -23.73
C LEU A 54 8.38 -4.02 -22.80
N GLN A 55 8.04 -3.64 -21.60
CA GLN A 55 8.98 -3.27 -20.55
C GLN A 55 8.72 -4.10 -19.31
N LEU A 56 9.78 -4.67 -18.77
CA LEU A 56 9.75 -5.42 -17.50
C LEU A 56 10.35 -4.54 -16.41
N GLY A 57 9.65 -4.45 -15.27
CA GLY A 57 10.10 -3.81 -14.06
C GLY A 57 10.11 -4.79 -12.89
N PHE A 58 11.14 -4.73 -12.07
CA PHE A 58 11.23 -5.48 -10.81
C PHE A 58 11.61 -4.52 -9.70
N ASN A 59 10.91 -4.60 -8.57
CA ASN A 59 11.27 -3.87 -7.36
C ASN A 59 11.28 -4.82 -6.17
N ALA A 60 12.28 -4.64 -5.31
CA ALA A 60 12.39 -5.33 -4.04
C ALA A 60 12.68 -4.31 -2.95
N THR A 61 11.97 -4.40 -1.84
CA THR A 61 12.20 -3.61 -0.63
C THR A 61 12.18 -4.54 0.56
N ARG A 62 13.16 -4.42 1.44
CA ARG A 62 13.18 -5.11 2.72
C ARG A 62 13.49 -4.09 3.82
N SER A 63 12.64 -4.03 4.82
CA SER A 63 12.78 -3.15 5.97
C SER A 63 12.81 -3.98 7.24
N ARG A 64 13.78 -3.70 8.10
CA ARG A 64 13.89 -4.25 9.44
C ARG A 64 13.71 -3.11 10.43
N ILE A 65 12.77 -3.27 11.34
CA ILE A 65 12.55 -2.37 12.47
C ILE A 65 13.08 -3.09 13.69
N GLU A 66 14.06 -2.50 14.34
CA GLU A 66 14.67 -3.05 15.55
C GLU A 66 13.66 -3.05 16.70
N GLU A 67 13.83 -3.98 17.62
CA GLU A 67 13.05 -4.04 18.85
C GLU A 67 13.25 -2.79 19.71
N THR A 68 12.23 -2.42 20.46
CA THR A 68 12.35 -1.41 21.51
C THR A 68 11.93 -2.04 22.83
N PRO A 69 12.78 -1.90 23.88
CA PRO A 69 12.48 -2.53 25.16
C PRO A 69 11.25 -1.93 25.84
N ALA A 70 10.58 -2.72 26.65
CA ALA A 70 9.50 -2.23 27.50
C ALA A 70 10.02 -1.19 28.50
N SER A 71 9.24 -0.14 28.75
CA SER A 71 9.60 0.88 29.74
C SER A 71 8.34 1.52 30.33
N GLY A 72 8.20 1.45 31.63
CA GLY A 72 7.02 1.92 32.34
C GLY A 72 5.74 1.17 31.92
N SER A 73 4.73 1.93 31.51
CA SER A 73 3.45 1.37 31.02
C SER A 73 3.44 1.03 29.53
N VAL A 74 4.52 1.31 28.79
CA VAL A 74 4.62 1.00 27.36
C VAL A 74 5.23 -0.38 27.20
N PRO A 75 4.53 -1.32 26.53
CA PRO A 75 5.05 -2.66 26.28
C PRO A 75 6.26 -2.62 25.32
N GLU A 76 7.05 -3.67 25.33
CA GLU A 76 8.07 -3.89 24.30
C GLU A 76 7.44 -3.93 22.90
N ASN A 77 8.18 -3.42 21.93
CA ASN A 77 7.82 -3.60 20.52
C ASN A 77 8.84 -4.57 19.92
N PRO A 78 8.43 -5.80 19.58
CA PRO A 78 9.36 -6.81 19.09
C PRO A 78 9.93 -6.40 17.74
N GLU A 79 11.10 -6.94 17.41
CA GLU A 79 11.69 -6.80 16.08
C GLU A 79 10.68 -7.22 15.00
N SER A 80 10.55 -6.42 13.95
CA SER A 80 9.70 -6.74 12.83
C SER A 80 10.42 -6.56 11.51
N THR A 81 10.15 -7.48 10.58
CA THR A 81 10.67 -7.43 9.21
C THR A 81 9.50 -7.33 8.24
N TYR A 82 9.64 -6.44 7.27
CA TYR A 82 8.72 -6.27 6.16
C TYR A 82 9.48 -6.50 4.86
N ALA A 83 8.92 -7.32 3.98
CA ALA A 83 9.45 -7.49 2.64
C ALA A 83 8.36 -7.20 1.60
N TYR A 84 8.76 -6.56 0.52
CA TYR A 84 7.89 -6.24 -0.60
C TYR A 84 8.62 -6.50 -1.91
N TYR A 85 8.02 -7.29 -2.77
CA TYR A 85 8.52 -7.59 -4.10
C TYR A 85 7.44 -7.29 -5.13
N SER A 86 7.80 -6.66 -6.24
CA SER A 86 6.90 -6.48 -7.38
C SER A 86 7.60 -6.80 -8.69
N LEU A 87 6.82 -7.39 -9.60
CA LEU A 87 7.19 -7.63 -10.98
C LEU A 87 6.09 -7.04 -11.86
N ASP A 88 6.41 -6.06 -12.67
CA ASP A 88 5.46 -5.38 -13.52
C ASP A 88 5.87 -5.54 -15.00
N LEU A 89 4.96 -6.01 -15.83
CA LEU A 89 5.09 -6.06 -17.28
C LEU A 89 4.19 -4.99 -17.90
N VAL A 90 4.80 -3.96 -18.47
CA VAL A 90 4.09 -2.90 -19.19
C VAL A 90 4.12 -3.22 -20.67
N ALA A 91 2.95 -3.38 -21.26
CA ALA A 91 2.75 -3.66 -22.67
C ALA A 91 2.05 -2.47 -23.35
N SER A 92 2.66 -1.91 -24.38
CA SER A 92 2.10 -0.83 -25.19
C SER A 92 1.67 -1.38 -26.55
N SER A 93 0.48 -1.00 -27.01
CA SER A 93 -0.08 -1.45 -28.30
C SER A 93 -0.17 -2.98 -28.40
N LEU A 94 -0.72 -3.62 -27.34
CA LEU A 94 -0.93 -5.06 -27.30
C LEU A 94 -2.20 -5.47 -28.06
N PHE A 95 -3.29 -4.74 -27.87
CA PHE A 95 -4.61 -5.01 -28.45
C PHE A 95 -5.00 -3.96 -29.52
N THR A 96 -4.60 -2.71 -29.31
CA THR A 96 -4.86 -1.59 -30.23
C THR A 96 -3.60 -0.71 -30.33
N GLU A 97 -3.53 0.16 -31.33
CA GLU A 97 -2.34 1.02 -31.56
C GLU A 97 -2.03 2.01 -30.42
N ARG A 98 -2.95 2.20 -29.47
CA ARG A 98 -2.84 3.20 -28.40
C ARG A 98 -3.24 2.68 -27.03
N ASP A 99 -3.22 1.37 -26.85
CA ASP A 99 -3.46 0.79 -25.54
C ASP A 99 -2.16 0.73 -24.72
N VAL A 100 -2.34 0.67 -23.43
CA VAL A 100 -1.31 0.31 -22.46
C VAL A 100 -1.94 -0.66 -21.49
N THR A 101 -1.31 -1.80 -21.31
CA THR A 101 -1.72 -2.81 -20.32
C THR A 101 -0.56 -3.08 -19.40
N ILE A 102 -0.85 -3.10 -18.11
CA ILE A 102 0.11 -3.40 -17.05
C ILE A 102 -0.35 -4.69 -16.37
N PHE A 103 0.53 -5.69 -16.36
CA PHE A 103 0.38 -6.90 -15.59
C PHE A 103 1.34 -6.81 -14.41
N GLY A 104 0.83 -6.89 -13.20
CA GLY A 104 1.64 -6.80 -11.99
C GLY A 104 1.45 -8.03 -11.11
N LEU A 105 2.58 -8.53 -10.58
CA LEU A 105 2.63 -9.51 -9.51
C LEU A 105 3.29 -8.84 -8.31
N ARG A 106 2.72 -9.01 -7.12
CA ARG A 106 3.27 -8.44 -5.88
C ARG A 106 3.23 -9.47 -4.78
N TYR A 107 4.24 -9.46 -3.97
CA TYR A 107 4.32 -10.19 -2.72
C TYR A 107 4.70 -9.21 -1.63
N ALA A 108 3.94 -9.20 -0.55
CA ALA A 108 4.23 -8.41 0.64
C ALA A 108 4.18 -9.31 1.86
N GLU A 109 5.24 -9.27 2.65
CA GLU A 109 5.39 -10.01 3.91
C GLU A 109 5.43 -9.02 5.06
N SER A 110 4.68 -9.32 6.10
CA SER A 110 4.72 -8.62 7.39
C SER A 110 4.77 -9.64 8.52
N GLY A 111 5.07 -9.20 9.75
CA GLY A 111 5.10 -10.10 10.91
C GLY A 111 3.77 -10.84 11.18
N THR A 112 2.66 -10.37 10.60
CA THR A 112 1.31 -10.92 10.85
C THR A 112 0.62 -11.48 9.61
N SER A 113 1.13 -11.24 8.41
CA SER A 113 0.49 -11.71 7.18
C SER A 113 1.39 -11.68 5.96
N ASN A 114 1.12 -12.59 5.03
CA ASN A 114 1.66 -12.62 3.68
C ASN A 114 0.56 -12.26 2.67
N ILE A 115 0.84 -11.37 1.73
CA ILE A 115 -0.12 -10.94 0.72
C ILE A 115 0.46 -11.18 -0.67
N TYR A 116 -0.26 -11.92 -1.48
CA TYR A 116 0.03 -12.15 -2.89
C TYR A 116 -1.00 -11.38 -3.71
N THR A 117 -0.55 -10.52 -4.61
CA THR A 117 -1.43 -9.71 -5.46
C THR A 117 -1.14 -9.95 -6.92
N ILE A 118 -2.20 -10.16 -7.70
CA ILE A 118 -2.18 -10.08 -9.16
C ILE A 118 -3.01 -8.86 -9.55
N ASN A 119 -2.46 -7.98 -10.37
CA ASN A 119 -3.20 -6.85 -10.92
C ASN A 119 -3.05 -6.77 -12.43
N ILE A 120 -4.15 -6.42 -13.08
CA ILE A 120 -4.24 -6.15 -14.51
C ILE A 120 -4.92 -4.79 -14.66
N ASP A 121 -4.19 -3.84 -15.20
CA ASP A 121 -4.69 -2.51 -15.51
C ASP A 121 -4.52 -2.27 -17.01
N SER A 122 -5.61 -1.98 -17.70
CA SER A 122 -5.55 -1.68 -19.13
C SER A 122 -6.13 -0.30 -19.42
N ARG A 123 -5.66 0.33 -20.46
CA ARG A 123 -6.12 1.62 -20.92
C ARG A 123 -6.29 1.58 -22.43
N PHE A 124 -7.52 1.65 -22.88
CA PHE A 124 -7.89 1.66 -24.28
C PHE A 124 -8.37 3.04 -24.70
N SER A 125 -7.79 3.60 -25.77
CA SER A 125 -8.27 4.84 -26.38
C SER A 125 -9.19 4.49 -27.54
N ILE A 126 -10.46 4.89 -27.47
CA ILE A 126 -11.46 4.65 -28.52
C ILE A 126 -11.72 5.98 -29.24
N GLY A 127 -11.25 6.05 -30.46
CA GLY A 127 -11.27 7.29 -31.23
C GLY A 127 -10.41 8.38 -30.58
N ARG A 128 -10.90 9.63 -30.60
CA ARG A 128 -10.17 10.81 -30.06
C ARG A 128 -10.66 11.26 -28.69
N SER A 129 -11.85 10.83 -28.30
CA SER A 129 -12.54 11.41 -27.15
C SER A 129 -12.75 10.44 -26.00
N TRP A 130 -12.83 9.15 -26.25
CA TRP A 130 -13.11 8.15 -25.24
C TRP A 130 -11.85 7.42 -24.79
N ARG A 131 -11.79 7.14 -23.50
CA ARG A 131 -10.82 6.24 -22.90
C ARG A 131 -11.53 5.30 -21.92
N ILE A 132 -11.29 4.01 -22.06
CA ILE A 132 -11.83 2.96 -21.22
C ILE A 132 -10.66 2.29 -20.50
N SER A 133 -10.74 2.21 -19.18
CA SER A 133 -9.68 1.62 -18.38
C SER A 133 -10.27 0.58 -17.43
N PRO A 134 -10.40 -0.69 -17.88
CA PRO A 134 -10.73 -1.80 -17.01
C PRO A 134 -9.52 -2.12 -16.13
N ARG A 135 -9.81 -2.56 -14.90
CA ARG A 135 -8.82 -3.05 -13.95
C ARG A 135 -9.37 -4.25 -13.20
N LEU A 136 -8.47 -5.15 -12.85
CA LEU A 136 -8.75 -6.28 -11.98
C LEU A 136 -7.59 -6.41 -11.01
N ARG A 137 -7.91 -6.49 -9.73
CA ARG A 137 -6.97 -6.86 -8.70
C ARG A 137 -7.49 -8.06 -7.93
N VAL A 138 -6.62 -9.02 -7.71
CA VAL A 138 -6.89 -10.22 -6.91
C VAL A 138 -5.81 -10.26 -5.84
N ASP A 139 -6.23 -10.26 -4.58
CA ASP A 139 -5.34 -10.43 -3.43
C ASP A 139 -5.66 -11.75 -2.74
N TYR A 140 -4.63 -12.52 -2.44
CA TYR A 140 -4.67 -13.65 -1.53
C TYR A 140 -3.82 -13.29 -0.31
N ARG A 141 -4.42 -13.37 0.87
CA ARG A 141 -3.77 -13.02 2.13
C ARG A 141 -3.80 -14.20 3.08
N GLU A 142 -2.64 -14.61 3.52
CA GLU A 142 -2.45 -15.55 4.63
C GLU A 142 -2.22 -14.75 5.90
N ILE A 143 -3.04 -14.96 6.93
CA ILE A 143 -2.90 -14.30 8.22
C ILE A 143 -2.25 -15.30 9.18
N THR A 144 -1.02 -15.02 9.62
CA THR A 144 -0.22 -15.96 10.41
C THR A 144 -0.64 -16.02 11.88
N THR A 145 -1.35 -15.00 12.37
CA THR A 145 -1.75 -14.91 13.79
C THR A 145 -2.91 -15.84 14.15
N ASP A 146 -3.81 -16.11 13.23
CA ASP A 146 -5.01 -16.95 13.45
C ASP A 146 -5.17 -18.05 12.38
N ALA A 147 -4.14 -18.28 11.58
CA ALA A 147 -4.12 -19.24 10.49
C ALA A 147 -5.32 -19.12 9.54
N SER A 148 -5.79 -17.88 9.29
CA SER A 148 -6.90 -17.60 8.37
C SER A 148 -6.40 -17.17 7.01
N GLU A 149 -7.21 -17.43 5.99
CA GLU A 149 -6.96 -17.07 4.61
C GLU A 149 -8.03 -16.09 4.12
N GLN A 150 -7.66 -15.17 3.28
CA GLN A 150 -8.58 -14.19 2.73
C GLN A 150 -8.31 -13.97 1.24
N TRP A 151 -9.35 -14.14 0.44
CA TRP A 151 -9.37 -13.78 -0.96
C TRP A 151 -10.11 -12.46 -1.15
N THR A 152 -9.55 -11.57 -1.95
CA THR A 152 -10.22 -10.31 -2.29
C THR A 152 -10.14 -10.07 -3.80
N TYR A 153 -11.30 -9.88 -4.42
CA TYR A 153 -11.44 -9.58 -5.85
C TYR A 153 -11.93 -8.14 -5.99
N THR A 154 -11.22 -7.34 -6.76
CA THR A 154 -11.55 -5.93 -6.97
C THR A 154 -11.57 -5.59 -8.46
N PRO A 155 -12.66 -5.94 -9.18
CA PRO A 155 -12.87 -5.44 -10.53
C PRO A 155 -13.27 -3.96 -10.52
N GLY A 156 -12.85 -3.22 -11.53
CA GLY A 156 -13.18 -1.82 -11.68
C GLY A 156 -13.14 -1.38 -13.14
N LEU A 157 -13.89 -0.36 -13.44
CA LEU A 157 -13.95 0.26 -14.76
C LEU A 157 -13.92 1.78 -14.61
N ARG A 158 -13.05 2.43 -15.36
CA ARG A 158 -12.99 3.87 -15.47
C ARG A 158 -13.25 4.27 -16.91
N LEU A 159 -14.21 5.15 -17.10
CA LEU A 159 -14.55 5.76 -18.39
C LEU A 159 -14.17 7.24 -18.36
N GLU A 160 -13.42 7.67 -19.33
CA GLU A 160 -13.08 9.07 -19.51
C GLU A 160 -13.62 9.55 -20.87
N TYR A 161 -14.25 10.71 -20.88
CA TYR A 161 -14.70 11.37 -22.10
C TYR A 161 -14.15 12.79 -22.19
N ARG A 162 -13.49 13.10 -23.29
CA ARG A 162 -13.00 14.44 -23.59
C ARG A 162 -13.98 15.16 -24.50
N TRP A 163 -14.59 16.20 -23.99
CA TRP A 163 -15.44 17.08 -24.77
C TRP A 163 -14.62 18.30 -25.23
N GLY A 164 -14.17 18.24 -26.48
CA GLY A 164 -13.28 19.24 -27.02
C GLY A 164 -11.92 19.26 -26.31
N ARG A 165 -11.35 20.48 -26.17
CA ARG A 165 -10.04 20.66 -25.51
C ARG A 165 -10.15 21.07 -24.04
N LYS A 166 -11.35 21.49 -23.63
CA LYS A 166 -11.54 22.18 -22.36
C LYS A 166 -12.19 21.35 -21.26
N VAL A 167 -12.87 20.26 -21.60
CA VAL A 167 -13.64 19.48 -20.62
C VAL A 167 -13.23 18.02 -20.68
N ARG A 168 -12.98 17.44 -19.51
CA ARG A 168 -12.86 15.99 -19.31
C ARG A 168 -13.92 15.55 -18.31
N LEU A 169 -14.70 14.56 -18.70
CA LEU A 169 -15.64 13.87 -17.81
C LEU A 169 -15.05 12.51 -17.43
N GLU A 170 -15.27 12.09 -16.22
CA GLU A 170 -14.80 10.83 -15.72
C GLU A 170 -15.91 10.13 -14.94
N LEU A 171 -16.09 8.85 -15.20
CA LEU A 171 -16.96 7.96 -14.43
C LEU A 171 -16.12 6.75 -14.01
N MET A 172 -16.16 6.40 -12.74
CA MET A 172 -15.49 5.24 -12.21
C MET A 172 -16.48 4.40 -11.40
N ALA A 173 -16.50 3.10 -11.66
CA ALA A 173 -17.28 2.13 -10.92
C ALA A 173 -16.44 0.91 -10.61
N GLY A 174 -16.73 0.26 -9.51
CA GLY A 174 -16.06 -0.98 -9.14
C GLY A 174 -16.77 -1.67 -7.98
N GLN A 175 -16.33 -2.89 -7.76
CA GLN A 175 -16.81 -3.77 -6.71
C GLN A 175 -15.61 -4.35 -5.98
N GLN A 176 -15.76 -4.62 -4.70
CA GLN A 176 -14.84 -5.42 -3.93
C GLN A 176 -15.62 -6.55 -3.29
N TYR A 177 -15.21 -7.77 -3.58
CA TYR A 177 -15.68 -8.97 -2.92
C TYR A 177 -14.53 -9.56 -2.12
N SER A 178 -14.76 -9.85 -0.85
CA SER A 178 -13.77 -10.45 0.05
C SER A 178 -14.38 -11.63 0.78
N ALA A 179 -13.75 -12.78 0.66
CA ALA A 179 -14.07 -14.00 1.38
C ALA A 179 -12.92 -14.31 2.34
N ARG A 180 -13.23 -14.47 3.62
CA ARG A 180 -12.27 -14.88 4.65
C ARG A 180 -12.70 -16.22 5.22
N GLU A 181 -11.81 -17.19 5.16
CA GLU A 181 -11.95 -18.50 5.77
C GLU A 181 -11.14 -18.54 7.07
N SER A 182 -11.79 -18.86 8.16
CA SER A 182 -11.17 -18.99 9.49
C SER A 182 -11.70 -20.21 10.19
N THR A 183 -10.92 -20.80 11.09
CA THR A 183 -11.33 -21.94 11.91
C THR A 183 -12.57 -21.68 12.77
N THR A 184 -12.92 -20.40 13.01
CA THR A 184 -14.01 -20.00 13.90
C THR A 184 -15.19 -19.37 13.17
N LEU A 185 -14.99 -18.69 12.07
CA LEU A 185 -16.06 -17.96 11.36
C LEU A 185 -15.65 -17.62 9.95
N ASP A 186 -16.47 -18.03 8.99
CA ASP A 186 -16.35 -17.59 7.60
C ASP A 186 -17.08 -16.25 7.44
N GLN A 187 -16.42 -15.29 6.80
CA GLN A 187 -16.97 -13.95 6.57
C GLN A 187 -16.83 -13.55 5.12
N ASP A 188 -17.97 -13.28 4.49
CA ASP A 188 -18.04 -12.68 3.18
C ASP A 188 -18.39 -11.18 3.32
N ARG A 189 -17.68 -10.36 2.57
CA ARG A 189 -17.94 -8.92 2.52
C ARG A 189 -17.96 -8.43 1.08
N GLU A 190 -18.98 -7.69 0.76
CA GLU A 190 -19.15 -7.08 -0.55
C GLU A 190 -19.35 -5.57 -0.42
N SER A 191 -18.70 -4.82 -1.29
CA SER A 191 -18.84 -3.37 -1.36
C SER A 191 -18.77 -2.87 -2.80
N TYR A 192 -19.53 -1.82 -3.09
CA TYR A 192 -19.56 -1.16 -4.40
C TYR A 192 -19.17 0.30 -4.26
N TYR A 193 -18.56 0.85 -5.28
CA TYR A 193 -18.32 2.28 -5.36
C TYR A 193 -18.61 2.77 -6.78
N VAL A 194 -19.16 3.98 -6.84
CA VAL A 194 -19.35 4.74 -8.08
C VAL A 194 -18.92 6.17 -7.79
N SER A 195 -18.11 6.73 -8.67
CA SER A 195 -17.71 8.14 -8.60
C SER A 195 -17.79 8.79 -9.97
N ALA A 196 -18.19 10.05 -10.02
CA ALA A 196 -18.21 10.86 -11.21
C ALA A 196 -17.42 12.14 -10.94
N GLY A 197 -16.65 12.57 -11.91
CA GLY A 197 -15.81 13.75 -11.83
C GLY A 197 -15.77 14.53 -13.14
N TYR A 198 -15.39 15.80 -13.06
CA TYR A 198 -15.08 16.60 -14.24
C TYR A 198 -13.84 17.46 -14.00
N GLN A 199 -13.17 17.79 -15.09
CA GLN A 199 -12.01 18.66 -15.09
C GLN A 199 -12.16 19.69 -16.22
N LEU A 200 -11.98 20.95 -15.87
CA LEU A 200 -11.99 22.07 -16.81
C LEU A 200 -10.55 22.56 -17.04
N PHE A 201 -10.20 22.79 -18.29
CA PHE A 201 -8.91 23.35 -18.70
C PHE A 201 -9.16 24.74 -19.30
N PHE A 202 -8.51 25.74 -18.77
CA PHE A 202 -8.65 27.15 -19.19
C PHE A 202 -7.54 27.55 -20.16
#